data_a7aee46f570a95a2f327549e7c10ca64
#
_entry.id   a7aee46f570a95a2f327549e7c10ca64
#
_cell.length_a   1.000
_cell.length_b   1.000
_cell.length_c   1.000
_cell.angle_alpha   90.00
_cell.angle_beta   90.00
_cell.angle_gamma   90.00
#
_symmetry.space_group_name_H-M   'P 1'
#
loop_
_entity.id
_entity.type
_entity.pdbx_description
1 polymer ?
#
loop_
_entity_poly.entity_id
_entity_poly.type
_entity_poly.pdbx_seq_one_letter_code
_entity_poly.pdbx_strand_id
1 'polypeptide(L)'
;MENNPLSNVRDVKRLAEGSDQRFQCVVDLTMNGLTEAVGYIADKDDVAETGQWVYAQIMSGEAGEIAEYEPPAPPTDEYLAEMARNDRDSRLRYLDTILTNPLRWAAYSDEQKTVISKYRQDLLDITDQEGFPQEINWPVSPI
;
A
#
# COMPACT_ATOMS: atom_id res chain seq x y z
N MET A 1 6.00 -1.11 36.84
CA MET A 1 5.32 -0.19 35.91
C MET A 1 4.11 0.44 36.61
N GLU A 2 4.28 1.58 37.19
CA GLU A 2 3.21 2.21 37.97
C GLU A 2 2.11 2.92 37.17
N ASN A 3 2.22 2.96 35.83
CA ASN A 3 1.22 3.64 35.01
C ASN A 3 1.19 3.18 33.56
N ASN A 4 1.06 1.86 33.35
CA ASN A 4 0.84 1.35 31.97
C ASN A 4 -0.57 1.73 31.52
N PRO A 5 -0.74 2.58 30.50
CA PRO A 5 -2.06 2.95 30.00
C PRO A 5 -2.73 1.83 29.21
N LEU A 6 -1.99 0.75 28.87
CA LEU A 6 -2.48 -0.36 28.09
C LEU A 6 -2.89 -1.53 28.98
N SER A 7 -3.99 -2.17 28.63
CA SER A 7 -4.51 -3.36 29.31
C SER A 7 -5.23 -4.27 28.32
N ASN A 8 -5.63 -5.46 28.74
CA ASN A 8 -6.52 -6.37 28.03
C ASN A 8 -6.06 -6.66 26.59
N VAL A 9 -4.86 -7.20 26.43
CA VAL A 9 -4.32 -7.62 25.13
C VAL A 9 -5.12 -8.82 24.62
N ARG A 10 -5.63 -8.76 23.38
CA ARG A 10 -6.47 -9.79 22.77
C ARG A 10 -6.42 -9.75 21.26
N ASP A 11 -7.09 -10.68 20.60
CA ASP A 11 -7.20 -10.78 19.13
C ASP A 11 -5.82 -10.76 18.44
N VAL A 12 -4.92 -11.57 18.99
CA VAL A 12 -3.52 -11.62 18.55
C VAL A 12 -3.38 -12.38 17.25
N LYS A 13 -2.68 -11.80 16.28
CA LYS A 13 -2.40 -12.41 14.99
C LYS A 13 -0.95 -12.18 14.58
N ARG A 14 -0.30 -13.21 14.02
CA ARG A 14 1.04 -13.09 13.42
C ARG A 14 1.01 -12.16 12.20
N LEU A 15 2.04 -11.34 12.04
CA LEU A 15 2.21 -10.48 10.87
C LEU A 15 3.09 -11.09 9.77
N ALA A 16 3.70 -12.25 10.04
CA ALA A 16 4.45 -13.01 9.04
C ALA A 16 4.34 -14.51 9.35
N GLU A 17 4.38 -15.33 8.30
CA GLU A 17 4.28 -16.78 8.41
C GLU A 17 5.37 -17.35 9.31
N GLY A 18 4.95 -18.11 10.35
CA GLY A 18 5.85 -18.78 11.30
C GLY A 18 6.75 -17.86 12.12
N SER A 19 6.52 -16.54 12.13
CA SER A 19 7.35 -15.56 12.83
C SER A 19 6.68 -15.06 14.10
N ASP A 20 7.42 -15.07 15.18
CA ASP A 20 7.04 -14.47 16.47
C ASP A 20 7.72 -13.11 16.70
N GLN A 21 8.17 -12.45 15.64
CA GLN A 21 8.81 -11.14 15.71
C GLN A 21 7.80 -10.02 15.95
N ARG A 22 6.66 -10.08 15.25
CA ARG A 22 5.62 -9.06 15.31
C ARG A 22 4.23 -9.67 15.32
N PHE A 23 3.38 -9.03 16.12
CA PHE A 23 1.98 -9.39 16.22
C PHE A 23 1.09 -8.16 16.06
N GLN A 24 -0.01 -8.32 15.35
CA GLN A 24 -1.14 -7.39 15.44
C GLN A 24 -2.03 -7.87 16.59
N CYS A 25 -2.50 -6.94 17.40
CA CYS A 25 -3.43 -7.24 18.49
C CYS A 25 -4.35 -6.05 18.76
N VAL A 26 -5.31 -6.25 19.62
CA VAL A 26 -6.15 -5.20 20.20
C VAL A 26 -5.78 -5.03 21.66
N VAL A 27 -5.65 -3.80 22.10
CA VAL A 27 -5.41 -3.44 23.50
C VAL A 27 -6.42 -2.39 23.95
N ASP A 28 -6.72 -2.35 25.23
CA ASP A 28 -7.49 -1.26 25.81
C ASP A 28 -6.54 -0.17 26.27
N LEU A 29 -6.68 1.03 25.69
CA LEU A 29 -5.92 2.22 26.04
C LEU A 29 -6.76 3.10 26.98
N THR A 30 -6.25 3.36 28.17
CA THR A 30 -6.89 4.24 29.15
C THR A 30 -6.15 5.58 29.23
N MET A 31 -6.85 6.65 28.85
CA MET A 31 -6.36 8.03 28.95
C MET A 31 -7.43 8.93 29.57
N ASN A 32 -7.05 9.76 30.54
CA ASN A 32 -7.97 10.71 31.19
C ASN A 32 -9.27 10.09 31.72
N GLY A 33 -9.20 8.84 32.20
CA GLY A 33 -10.36 8.10 32.71
C GLY A 33 -11.30 7.50 31.66
N LEU A 34 -10.96 7.63 30.35
CA LEU A 34 -11.65 6.98 29.25
C LEU A 34 -10.82 5.78 28.77
N THR A 35 -11.50 4.68 28.46
CA THR A 35 -10.88 3.47 27.95
C THR A 35 -11.45 3.15 26.57
N GLU A 36 -10.57 2.99 25.58
CA GLU A 36 -10.92 2.65 24.21
C GLU A 36 -10.12 1.44 23.75
N ALA A 37 -10.76 0.57 22.94
CA ALA A 37 -10.09 -0.51 22.26
C ALA A 37 -9.35 0.04 21.03
N VAL A 38 -8.03 -0.18 20.95
CA VAL A 38 -7.20 0.29 19.86
C VAL A 38 -6.38 -0.85 19.26
N GLY A 39 -6.16 -0.80 17.95
CA GLY A 39 -5.23 -1.69 17.29
C GLY A 39 -3.79 -1.37 17.68
N TYR A 40 -3.00 -2.41 17.94
CA TYR A 40 -1.61 -2.29 18.37
C TYR A 40 -0.72 -3.28 17.59
N ILE A 41 0.52 -2.88 17.30
CA ILE A 41 1.53 -3.77 16.76
C ILE A 41 2.59 -3.99 17.84
N ALA A 42 2.62 -5.22 18.37
CA ALA A 42 3.64 -5.63 19.32
C ALA A 42 4.89 -6.11 18.57
N ASP A 43 6.03 -5.54 18.91
CA ASP A 43 7.33 -5.90 18.32
C ASP A 43 8.24 -6.48 19.41
N LYS A 44 8.96 -7.55 19.06
CA LYS A 44 9.91 -8.20 19.98
C LYS A 44 11.00 -7.25 20.44
N ASP A 45 11.43 -6.34 19.58
CA ASP A 45 12.53 -5.41 19.81
C ASP A 45 12.04 -4.00 20.18
N ASP A 46 10.79 -3.88 20.66
CA ASP A 46 10.26 -2.58 21.11
C ASP A 46 11.10 -2.00 22.25
N VAL A 47 11.45 -0.73 22.14
CA VAL A 47 12.24 0.00 23.14
C VAL A 47 11.36 0.59 24.25
N ALA A 48 10.06 0.72 24.01
CA ALA A 48 9.13 1.26 24.98
C ALA A 48 8.66 0.19 25.98
N GLU A 49 8.65 0.50 27.27
CA GLU A 49 8.21 -0.44 28.33
C GLU A 49 6.79 -0.94 28.08
N THR A 50 5.90 -0.10 27.58
CA THR A 50 4.53 -0.47 27.23
C THR A 50 4.47 -1.50 26.11
N GLY A 51 5.30 -1.35 25.07
CA GLY A 51 5.39 -2.28 23.95
C GLY A 51 6.01 -3.62 24.38
N GLN A 52 7.08 -3.59 25.19
CA GLN A 52 7.69 -4.78 25.78
C GLN A 52 6.67 -5.54 26.66
N TRP A 53 5.85 -4.82 27.42
CA TRP A 53 4.79 -5.44 28.22
C TRP A 53 3.74 -6.13 27.33
N VAL A 54 3.25 -5.48 26.26
CA VAL A 54 2.29 -6.11 25.34
C VAL A 54 2.87 -7.36 24.72
N TYR A 55 4.12 -7.32 24.24
CA TYR A 55 4.78 -8.47 23.67
C TYR A 55 4.91 -9.62 24.72
N ALA A 56 5.28 -9.30 25.94
CA ALA A 56 5.36 -10.28 27.03
C ALA A 56 4.00 -10.94 27.34
N GLN A 57 2.90 -10.18 27.33
CA GLN A 57 1.54 -10.71 27.52
C GLN A 57 1.18 -11.73 26.41
N ILE A 58 1.59 -11.47 25.18
CA ILE A 58 1.37 -12.37 24.04
C ILE A 58 2.17 -13.65 24.24
N MET A 59 3.45 -13.53 24.53
CA MET A 59 4.36 -14.69 24.64
C MET A 59 4.09 -15.55 25.88
N SER A 60 3.55 -14.98 26.95
CA SER A 60 3.13 -15.74 28.15
C SER A 60 1.83 -16.54 27.97
N GLY A 61 1.06 -16.23 26.90
CA GLY A 61 -0.26 -16.83 26.66
C GLY A 61 -1.41 -16.11 27.37
N GLU A 62 -1.14 -15.04 28.15
CA GLU A 62 -2.19 -14.26 28.83
C GLU A 62 -3.10 -13.51 27.85
N ALA A 63 -2.60 -13.19 26.66
CA ALA A 63 -3.37 -12.54 25.59
C ALA A 63 -4.30 -13.51 24.82
N GLY A 64 -4.29 -14.80 25.16
CA GLY A 64 -5.08 -15.84 24.50
C GLY A 64 -4.35 -16.50 23.33
N GLU A 65 -5.12 -17.14 22.47
CA GLU A 65 -4.60 -17.85 21.30
C GLU A 65 -4.04 -16.87 20.25
N ILE A 66 -2.91 -17.24 19.66
CA ILE A 66 -2.29 -16.48 18.57
C ILE A 66 -2.78 -17.03 17.24
N ALA A 67 -3.53 -16.22 16.49
CA ALA A 67 -3.96 -16.59 15.15
C ALA A 67 -2.76 -16.59 14.18
N GLU A 68 -2.77 -17.56 13.27
CA GLU A 68 -1.74 -17.68 12.24
C GLU A 68 -1.79 -16.49 11.26
N TYR A 69 -0.67 -16.27 10.59
CA TYR A 69 -0.57 -15.27 9.54
C TYR A 69 -1.53 -15.58 8.39
N GLU A 70 -2.29 -14.61 8.01
CA GLU A 70 -3.15 -14.66 6.84
C GLU A 70 -2.66 -13.60 5.86
N PRO A 71 -2.13 -14.00 4.70
CA PRO A 71 -1.67 -13.03 3.71
C PRO A 71 -2.83 -12.15 3.25
N PRO A 72 -2.58 -10.87 2.95
CA PRO A 72 -3.62 -10.01 2.40
C PRO A 72 -4.17 -10.62 1.11
N ALA A 73 -5.48 -10.47 0.92
CA ALA A 73 -6.11 -10.91 -0.32
C ALA A 73 -5.43 -10.23 -1.53
N PRO A 74 -5.22 -10.96 -2.63
CA PRO A 74 -4.67 -10.34 -3.84
C PRO A 74 -5.60 -9.20 -4.30
N PRO A 75 -5.03 -8.17 -4.94
CA PRO A 75 -5.83 -7.06 -5.45
C PRO A 75 -6.85 -7.57 -6.49
N THR A 76 -8.04 -7.02 -6.45
CA THR A 76 -9.10 -7.34 -7.42
C THR A 76 -8.77 -6.75 -8.80
N ASP A 77 -9.31 -7.36 -9.86
CA ASP A 77 -9.16 -6.83 -11.22
C ASP A 77 -9.69 -5.40 -11.35
N GLU A 78 -10.75 -5.07 -10.63
CA GLU A 78 -11.32 -3.73 -10.60
C GLU A 78 -10.34 -2.71 -10.01
N TYR A 79 -9.69 -3.06 -8.90
CA TYR A 79 -8.66 -2.24 -8.28
C TYR A 79 -7.44 -2.07 -9.20
N LEU A 80 -6.96 -3.16 -9.81
CA LEU A 80 -5.84 -3.11 -10.77
C LEU A 80 -6.17 -2.24 -11.99
N ALA A 81 -7.39 -2.35 -12.52
CA ALA A 81 -7.85 -1.55 -13.65
C ALA A 81 -7.94 -0.06 -13.30
N GLU A 82 -8.39 0.28 -12.09
CA GLU A 82 -8.41 1.67 -11.61
C GLU A 82 -7.00 2.24 -11.47
N MET A 83 -6.08 1.50 -10.86
CA MET A 83 -4.68 1.89 -10.73
C MET A 83 -4.02 2.10 -12.10
N ALA A 84 -4.26 1.21 -13.05
CA ALA A 84 -3.74 1.32 -14.40
C ALA A 84 -4.27 2.56 -15.15
N ARG A 85 -5.58 2.86 -15.02
CA ARG A 85 -6.18 4.07 -15.60
C ARG A 85 -5.59 5.34 -14.98
N ASN A 86 -5.39 5.36 -13.66
CA ASN A 86 -4.80 6.50 -12.96
C ASN A 86 -3.35 6.76 -13.39
N ASP A 87 -2.55 5.71 -13.57
CA ASP A 87 -1.18 5.82 -14.10
C ASP A 87 -1.17 6.32 -15.55
N ARG A 88 -2.00 5.73 -16.42
CA ARG A 88 -2.20 6.18 -17.80
C ARG A 88 -2.55 7.67 -17.85
N ASP A 89 -3.53 8.10 -17.09
CA ASP A 89 -4.03 9.48 -17.09
C ASP A 89 -2.96 10.45 -16.57
N SER A 90 -2.09 10.00 -15.67
CA SER A 90 -0.94 10.81 -15.21
C SER A 90 0.09 10.99 -16.32
N ARG A 91 0.38 9.95 -17.09
CA ARG A 91 1.28 9.99 -18.26
C ARG A 91 0.71 10.87 -19.37
N LEU A 92 -0.60 10.75 -19.64
CA LEU A 92 -1.30 11.58 -20.63
C LEU A 92 -1.27 13.06 -20.23
N ARG A 93 -1.53 13.39 -18.97
CA ARG A 93 -1.44 14.80 -18.49
C ARG A 93 -0.06 15.40 -18.68
N TYR A 94 1.01 14.64 -18.40
CA TYR A 94 2.36 15.10 -18.66
C TYR A 94 2.59 15.34 -20.15
N LEU A 95 2.18 14.43 -21.01
CA LEU A 95 2.29 14.52 -22.44
C LEU A 95 1.50 15.72 -23.00
N ASP A 96 0.31 15.98 -22.50
CA ASP A 96 -0.53 17.10 -22.90
C ASP A 96 0.12 18.45 -22.62
N THR A 97 0.98 18.56 -21.59
CA THR A 97 1.76 19.80 -21.35
C THR A 97 2.71 20.14 -22.49
N ILE A 98 3.11 19.14 -23.27
CA ILE A 98 3.99 19.30 -24.44
C ILE A 98 3.15 19.58 -25.69
N LEU A 99 2.11 18.77 -25.91
CA LEU A 99 1.25 18.84 -27.09
C LEU A 99 0.45 20.13 -27.17
N THR A 100 0.02 20.68 -26.03
CA THR A 100 -0.77 21.90 -25.97
C THR A 100 0.07 23.19 -25.98
N ASN A 101 1.40 23.08 -25.87
CA ASN A 101 2.31 24.22 -25.97
C ASN A 101 2.86 24.31 -27.39
N PRO A 102 2.40 25.30 -28.22
CA PRO A 102 2.80 25.38 -29.62
C PRO A 102 4.32 25.56 -29.82
N LEU A 103 4.99 26.26 -28.91
CA LEU A 103 6.44 26.48 -29.00
C LEU A 103 7.23 25.19 -28.71
N ARG A 104 6.80 24.44 -27.73
CA ARG A 104 7.40 23.13 -27.41
C ARG A 104 7.16 22.15 -28.56
N TRP A 105 5.92 22.06 -29.04
CA TRP A 105 5.56 21.17 -30.12
C TRP A 105 6.29 21.47 -31.41
N ALA A 106 6.46 22.75 -31.74
CA ALA A 106 7.18 23.19 -32.93
C ALA A 106 8.69 22.84 -32.89
N ALA A 107 9.27 22.66 -31.72
CA ALA A 107 10.68 22.30 -31.56
C ALA A 107 11.00 20.83 -31.91
N TYR A 108 10.00 19.97 -32.01
CA TYR A 108 10.18 18.55 -32.39
C TYR A 108 10.21 18.40 -33.91
N SER A 109 11.04 17.47 -34.42
CA SER A 109 11.01 17.06 -35.82
C SER A 109 9.71 16.30 -36.15
N ASP A 110 9.41 16.13 -37.43
CA ASP A 110 8.21 15.39 -37.86
C ASP A 110 8.27 13.91 -37.44
N GLU A 111 9.46 13.31 -37.47
CA GLU A 111 9.68 11.94 -36.97
C GLU A 111 9.41 11.86 -35.45
N GLN A 112 9.92 12.81 -34.67
CA GLN A 112 9.67 12.86 -33.23
C GLN A 112 8.17 13.07 -32.92
N LYS A 113 7.49 13.94 -33.66
CA LYS A 113 6.05 14.17 -33.53
C LYS A 113 5.25 12.89 -33.82
N THR A 114 5.67 12.11 -34.82
CA THR A 114 5.03 10.83 -35.15
C THR A 114 5.19 9.82 -34.02
N VAL A 115 6.41 9.70 -33.44
CA VAL A 115 6.67 8.80 -32.30
C VAL A 115 5.90 9.23 -31.05
N ILE A 116 5.85 10.52 -30.76
CA ILE A 116 5.09 11.05 -29.63
C ILE A 116 3.59 10.79 -29.79
N SER A 117 3.05 11.00 -30.99
CA SER A 117 1.64 10.74 -31.30
C SER A 117 1.29 9.26 -31.16
N LYS A 118 2.20 8.37 -31.62
CA LYS A 118 2.05 6.92 -31.44
C LYS A 118 2.05 6.56 -29.95
N TYR A 119 2.99 7.07 -29.18
CA TYR A 119 3.07 6.83 -27.74
C TYR A 119 1.76 7.23 -27.03
N ARG A 120 1.17 8.36 -27.41
CA ARG A 120 -0.11 8.81 -26.90
C ARG A 120 -1.23 7.80 -27.20
N GLN A 121 -1.28 7.31 -28.44
CA GLN A 121 -2.27 6.32 -28.83
C GLN A 121 -2.07 5.01 -28.07
N ASP A 122 -0.83 4.53 -27.97
CA ASP A 122 -0.49 3.31 -27.25
C ASP A 122 -0.89 3.41 -25.75
N LEU A 123 -0.80 4.60 -25.15
CA LEU A 123 -1.31 4.85 -23.78
C LEU A 123 -2.83 4.75 -23.69
N LEU A 124 -3.55 5.27 -24.69
CA LEU A 124 -5.02 5.17 -24.72
C LEU A 124 -5.48 3.72 -24.86
N ASP A 125 -4.75 2.92 -25.60
CA ASP A 125 -5.09 1.54 -25.95
C ASP A 125 -4.66 0.51 -24.89
N ILE A 126 -4.06 0.93 -23.76
CA ILE A 126 -3.62 -0.03 -22.72
C ILE A 126 -4.78 -0.88 -22.17
N THR A 127 -5.99 -0.33 -22.14
CA THR A 127 -7.19 -1.04 -21.65
C THR A 127 -7.68 -2.11 -22.61
N ASP A 128 -7.23 -2.08 -23.87
CA ASP A 128 -7.62 -3.03 -24.91
C ASP A 128 -6.62 -4.19 -25.05
N GLN A 129 -5.55 -4.19 -24.24
CA GLN A 129 -4.59 -5.29 -24.22
C GLN A 129 -5.21 -6.55 -23.62
N GLU A 130 -4.88 -7.71 -24.21
CA GLU A 130 -5.43 -9.01 -23.80
C GLU A 130 -5.16 -9.34 -22.32
N GLY A 131 -4.01 -8.92 -21.77
CA GLY A 131 -3.63 -9.13 -20.37
C GLY A 131 -4.18 -8.12 -19.37
N PHE A 132 -4.89 -7.09 -19.84
CA PHE A 132 -5.44 -6.05 -18.96
C PHE A 132 -6.51 -6.63 -18.00
N PRO A 133 -6.52 -6.25 -16.71
CA PRO A 133 -5.63 -5.31 -16.02
C PRO A 133 -4.42 -5.95 -15.33
N GLN A 134 -4.26 -7.25 -15.40
CA GLN A 134 -3.25 -8.02 -14.64
C GLN A 134 -1.86 -7.92 -15.26
N GLU A 135 -1.80 -7.90 -16.59
CA GLU A 135 -0.56 -7.76 -17.35
C GLU A 135 -0.69 -6.60 -18.33
N ILE A 136 0.11 -5.56 -18.12
CA ILE A 136 0.09 -4.37 -18.98
C ILE A 136 1.47 -4.14 -19.57
N ASN A 137 1.55 -4.15 -20.89
CA ASN A 137 2.74 -3.72 -21.62
C ASN A 137 2.71 -2.20 -21.79
N TRP A 138 3.35 -1.51 -20.85
CA TRP A 138 3.42 -0.05 -20.90
C TRP A 138 4.31 0.43 -22.05
N PRO A 139 3.84 1.37 -22.88
CA PRO A 139 4.67 1.94 -23.91
C PRO A 139 5.82 2.76 -23.28
N VAL A 140 6.98 2.71 -23.93
CA VAL A 140 8.16 3.46 -23.50
C VAL A 140 8.02 4.91 -23.92
N SER A 141 8.21 5.84 -22.97
CA SER A 141 8.16 7.27 -23.27
C SER A 141 9.28 7.67 -24.21
N PRO A 142 8.98 8.41 -25.29
CA PRO A 142 9.99 8.93 -26.21
C PRO A 142 10.59 10.27 -25.76
N ILE A 143 10.16 10.82 -24.61
CA ILE A 143 10.52 12.14 -24.07
C ILE A 143 10.83 12.07 -22.59
#